data_1502b94ba01d7582ae144ad8f92375f0
#
_entry.id   1502b94ba01d7582ae144ad8f92375f0
#
_cell.length_a   1.000
_cell.length_b   1.000
_cell.length_c   1.000
_cell.angle_alpha   90.00
_cell.angle_beta   90.00
_cell.angle_gamma   90.00
#
_symmetry.space_group_name_H-M   'P 1'
#
loop_
_entity.id
_entity.type
_entity.pdbx_description
1 polymer ?
#
loop_
_entity_poly.entity_id
_entity_poly.type
_entity_poly.pdbx_seq_one_letter_code
_entity_poly.pdbx_strand_id
1 'polypeptide(L)'
;MLNLKSWFGQSKLKCAAVTPVGPGHAERARECRASIEAAWRENRGPFSRLEFHFVDDGRGAFGRSKARNMGTRAARDAGADWIFFLDADDLMTPRAFSIFSGYADKFDAVWGLMAIKPPDTAEHHIRFPQALTLCSVDELLLLDPFMTLLMGHFVRTRVAVDLSFDEAMDAGEDFDYYIRAWQKYRCTKITEVLSVNRSDQHSSGPRAATADQWRVAASARLSAGLKENGLERYSTRAIAAVNRCSEEAQAFSRARDEADPDRLESMSRSLPYRGFVDVTGGVGDGFVLFSNNDDRVAMSVGWTGDYLPASTRLWRVLATDMRFILDIGAYTGYFGLLAARAAPGADIACFEGLASNFSRLEMNLAVNDARNVRALRVAVAGADAEIKPRVMARGDALPVSGAPVDDGQLMGCRESVYGFLKTQGGIAPGLVRIDAGGIAGEIVADMAETLGAATPDLLIARMRADCEKLDDELRCRGYRFYAIDEEGGNVVAVGRLEPAAGNGYVNWWATTRSEDDAARIIAAAYCNPGRVAGR
;
A
#
# COMPACT_ATOMS: atom_id res chain seq x y z
N MET A 1 40.75 -6.02 8.76
CA MET A 1 41.08 -5.73 7.35
C MET A 1 39.79 -5.71 6.56
N LEU A 2 39.22 -4.52 6.37
CA LEU A 2 38.02 -4.32 5.57
C LEU A 2 38.35 -4.60 4.11
N ASN A 3 37.56 -5.41 3.48
CA ASN A 3 37.75 -5.93 2.13
C ASN A 3 37.52 -4.81 1.09
N LEU A 4 38.57 -4.08 0.74
CA LEU A 4 38.57 -3.00 -0.24
C LEU A 4 38.39 -3.45 -1.70
N LYS A 5 38.12 -4.75 -1.93
CA LYS A 5 37.91 -5.29 -3.29
C LYS A 5 36.54 -5.09 -3.90
N SER A 6 35.55 -4.51 -3.18
CA SER A 6 34.21 -4.28 -3.72
C SER A 6 34.02 -2.91 -4.42
N TRP A 7 35.04 -2.05 -4.47
CA TRP A 7 34.90 -0.70 -5.02
C TRP A 7 35.44 -0.50 -6.45
N PHE A 8 36.13 -1.48 -7.00
CA PHE A 8 36.67 -1.41 -8.36
C PHE A 8 36.30 -2.66 -9.15
N GLY A 9 35.14 -2.60 -9.86
CA GLY A 9 34.76 -3.65 -10.79
C GLY A 9 33.29 -3.91 -11.03
N GLN A 10 32.37 -3.01 -10.71
CA GLN A 10 31.02 -3.13 -11.24
C GLN A 10 31.09 -2.82 -12.74
N SER A 11 30.87 -3.84 -13.59
CA SER A 11 30.59 -3.65 -15.01
C SER A 11 29.40 -2.70 -15.09
N LYS A 12 29.65 -1.50 -15.61
CA LYS A 12 28.62 -0.47 -15.67
C LYS A 12 27.56 -0.92 -16.67
N LEU A 13 26.39 -1.34 -16.19
CA LEU A 13 25.28 -1.80 -17.01
C LEU A 13 24.85 -0.71 -17.99
N LYS A 14 24.29 -1.13 -19.10
CA LYS A 14 23.69 -0.25 -20.11
C LYS A 14 22.20 -0.48 -20.16
N CYS A 15 21.43 0.59 -20.27
CA CYS A 15 19.96 0.54 -20.40
C CYS A 15 19.55 1.08 -21.76
N ALA A 16 18.51 0.51 -22.34
CA ALA A 16 17.81 1.04 -23.50
C ALA A 16 16.34 1.32 -23.16
N ALA A 17 15.84 2.47 -23.52
CA ALA A 17 14.41 2.77 -23.51
C ALA A 17 13.81 2.37 -24.86
N VAL A 18 12.84 1.46 -24.87
CA VAL A 18 12.16 0.99 -26.07
C VAL A 18 10.72 1.45 -26.05
N THR A 19 10.33 2.26 -27.05
CA THR A 19 9.02 2.91 -27.12
C THR A 19 8.45 2.78 -28.53
N PRO A 20 7.29 2.11 -28.72
CA PRO A 20 6.56 2.16 -29.97
C PRO A 20 5.85 3.50 -30.10
N VAL A 21 5.95 4.16 -31.26
CA VAL A 21 5.31 5.45 -31.53
C VAL A 21 4.27 5.25 -32.61
N GLY A 22 3.03 5.05 -32.24
CA GLY A 22 1.91 4.83 -33.13
C GLY A 22 1.33 6.12 -33.74
N PRO A 23 0.27 5.98 -34.57
CA PRO A 23 -0.40 7.11 -35.20
C PRO A 23 -0.88 8.15 -34.18
N GLY A 24 -0.55 9.42 -34.39
CA GLY A 24 -0.95 10.53 -33.51
C GLY A 24 -0.11 10.71 -32.25
N HIS A 25 0.87 9.83 -31.95
CA HIS A 25 1.63 9.87 -30.70
C HIS A 25 2.98 10.59 -30.77
N ALA A 26 3.32 11.25 -31.90
CA ALA A 26 4.64 11.88 -32.05
C ALA A 26 4.96 12.98 -31.00
N GLU A 27 3.98 13.76 -30.60
CA GLU A 27 4.17 14.79 -29.57
C GLU A 27 4.35 14.16 -28.19
N ARG A 28 3.50 13.20 -27.85
CA ARG A 28 3.57 12.47 -26.59
C ARG A 28 4.84 11.65 -26.43
N ALA A 29 5.36 11.10 -27.52
CA ALA A 29 6.66 10.44 -27.53
C ALA A 29 7.80 11.39 -27.16
N ARG A 30 7.68 12.69 -27.48
CA ARG A 30 8.66 13.72 -27.03
C ARG A 30 8.57 13.93 -25.51
N GLU A 31 7.36 14.00 -24.95
CA GLU A 31 7.16 14.13 -23.51
C GLU A 31 7.61 12.85 -22.76
N CYS A 32 7.27 11.67 -23.30
CA CYS A 32 7.76 10.38 -22.80
C CYS A 32 9.28 10.38 -22.73
N ARG A 33 9.97 10.73 -23.80
CA ARG A 33 11.42 10.84 -23.85
C ARG A 33 11.96 11.83 -22.84
N ALA A 34 11.34 13.01 -22.73
CA ALA A 34 11.76 14.03 -21.78
C ALA A 34 11.65 13.55 -20.32
N SER A 35 10.62 12.75 -20.00
CA SER A 35 10.47 12.15 -18.67
C SER A 35 11.60 11.15 -18.34
N ILE A 36 12.00 10.32 -19.30
CA ILE A 36 13.11 9.38 -19.17
C ILE A 36 14.43 10.14 -19.01
N GLU A 37 14.65 11.19 -19.80
CA GLU A 37 15.84 12.04 -19.70
C GLU A 37 15.90 12.79 -18.35
N ALA A 38 14.77 13.19 -17.80
CA ALA A 38 14.67 13.79 -16.47
C ALA A 38 15.06 12.80 -15.38
N ALA A 39 14.49 11.59 -15.40
CA ALA A 39 14.85 10.51 -14.48
C ALA A 39 16.34 10.14 -14.56
N TRP A 40 16.90 10.10 -15.77
CA TRP A 40 18.33 9.85 -16.00
C TRP A 40 19.24 10.92 -15.40
N ARG A 41 18.84 12.19 -15.50
CA ARG A 41 19.59 13.31 -14.92
C ARG A 41 19.53 13.32 -13.41
N GLU A 42 18.39 12.91 -12.84
CA GLU A 42 18.22 12.83 -11.39
C GLU A 42 19.09 11.72 -10.79
N ASN A 43 18.98 10.52 -11.31
CA ASN A 43 19.79 9.40 -10.83
C ASN A 43 19.83 8.28 -11.89
N ARG A 44 21.01 7.88 -12.29
CA ARG A 44 21.23 6.86 -13.32
C ARG A 44 21.03 5.41 -12.83
N GLY A 45 20.81 5.23 -11.53
CA GLY A 45 20.76 3.91 -10.94
C GLY A 45 22.05 3.11 -11.20
N PRO A 46 21.96 1.84 -11.58
CA PRO A 46 23.12 0.98 -11.84
C PRO A 46 23.72 1.19 -13.25
N PHE A 47 23.20 2.12 -14.04
CA PHE A 47 23.54 2.25 -15.44
C PHE A 47 24.61 3.30 -15.72
N SER A 48 25.48 3.00 -16.68
CA SER A 48 26.50 3.94 -17.19
C SER A 48 26.06 4.64 -18.47
N ARG A 49 25.14 4.03 -19.21
CA ARG A 49 24.66 4.52 -20.52
C ARG A 49 23.18 4.26 -20.65
N LEU A 50 22.49 5.20 -21.28
CA LEU A 50 21.09 5.10 -21.69
C LEU A 50 20.99 5.34 -23.19
N GLU A 51 20.28 4.48 -23.88
CA GLU A 51 19.98 4.59 -25.30
C GLU A 51 18.47 4.67 -25.52
N PHE A 52 18.06 5.27 -26.63
CA PHE A 52 16.65 5.47 -26.96
C PHE A 52 16.35 4.80 -28.30
N HIS A 53 15.42 3.85 -28.29
CA HIS A 53 14.89 3.17 -29.46
C HIS A 53 13.39 3.46 -29.59
N PHE A 54 13.08 4.65 -30.07
CA PHE A 54 11.72 5.09 -30.37
C PHE A 54 11.39 4.65 -31.79
N VAL A 55 10.54 3.64 -31.94
CA VAL A 55 10.22 3.02 -33.20
C VAL A 55 8.98 3.69 -33.80
N ASP A 56 9.18 4.50 -34.82
CA ASP A 56 8.12 5.23 -35.49
C ASP A 56 7.24 4.30 -36.34
N ASP A 57 6.00 4.17 -35.95
CA ASP A 57 4.91 3.52 -36.67
C ASP A 57 3.74 4.50 -36.91
N GLY A 58 4.03 5.76 -37.18
CA GLY A 58 3.03 6.83 -37.39
C GLY A 58 1.98 6.54 -38.46
N ARG A 59 2.20 5.52 -39.31
CA ARG A 59 1.22 5.02 -40.29
C ARG A 59 0.42 3.81 -39.77
N GLY A 60 0.77 3.23 -38.61
CA GLY A 60 0.14 2.02 -38.06
C GLY A 60 0.40 0.76 -38.90
N ALA A 61 1.51 0.72 -39.64
CA ALA A 61 1.83 -0.40 -40.53
C ALA A 61 2.39 -1.63 -39.76
N PHE A 62 3.09 -1.41 -38.66
CA PHE A 62 3.76 -2.48 -37.94
C PHE A 62 2.92 -3.02 -36.79
N GLY A 63 2.21 -2.15 -36.09
CA GLY A 63 1.58 -2.43 -34.82
C GLY A 63 2.62 -2.49 -33.66
N ARG A 64 2.12 -2.42 -32.43
CA ARG A 64 2.95 -2.25 -31.23
C ARG A 64 3.86 -3.45 -30.95
N SER A 65 3.40 -4.68 -31.19
CA SER A 65 4.22 -5.89 -31.02
C SER A 65 5.47 -5.86 -31.88
N LYS A 66 5.29 -5.62 -33.17
CA LYS A 66 6.41 -5.56 -34.13
C LYS A 66 7.33 -4.39 -33.82
N ALA A 67 6.79 -3.21 -33.49
CA ALA A 67 7.59 -2.05 -33.11
C ALA A 67 8.44 -2.32 -31.85
N ARG A 68 7.86 -2.92 -30.81
CA ARG A 68 8.61 -3.34 -29.61
C ARG A 68 9.70 -4.36 -29.93
N ASN A 69 9.43 -5.35 -30.78
CA ASN A 69 10.43 -6.32 -31.24
C ASN A 69 11.57 -5.67 -32.04
N MET A 70 11.28 -4.70 -32.88
CA MET A 70 12.31 -3.93 -33.61
C MET A 70 13.19 -3.15 -32.63
N GLY A 71 12.60 -2.45 -31.66
CA GLY A 71 13.34 -1.74 -30.62
C GLY A 71 14.17 -2.68 -29.74
N THR A 72 13.65 -3.85 -29.41
CA THR A 72 14.37 -4.89 -28.67
C THR A 72 15.62 -5.37 -29.42
N ARG A 73 15.49 -5.63 -30.72
CA ARG A 73 16.64 -6.01 -31.55
C ARG A 73 17.69 -4.91 -31.62
N ALA A 74 17.26 -3.66 -31.80
CA ALA A 74 18.16 -2.52 -31.81
C ALA A 74 18.89 -2.34 -30.48
N ALA A 75 18.20 -2.48 -29.35
CA ALA A 75 18.79 -2.45 -28.01
C ALA A 75 19.83 -3.54 -27.79
N ARG A 76 19.54 -4.78 -28.23
CA ARG A 76 20.49 -5.89 -28.21
C ARG A 76 21.74 -5.59 -29.03
N ASP A 77 21.57 -5.10 -30.26
CA ASP A 77 22.67 -4.82 -31.20
C ASP A 77 23.55 -3.66 -30.72
N ALA A 78 22.99 -2.73 -29.95
CA ALA A 78 23.69 -1.67 -29.25
C ALA A 78 24.39 -2.16 -27.94
N GLY A 79 24.18 -3.42 -27.55
CA GLY A 79 24.77 -4.04 -26.37
C GLY A 79 24.18 -3.56 -25.06
N ALA A 80 22.88 -3.22 -25.04
CA ALA A 80 22.17 -2.92 -23.80
C ALA A 80 21.99 -4.20 -22.94
N ASP A 81 22.22 -4.09 -21.63
CA ASP A 81 22.00 -5.17 -20.67
C ASP A 81 20.55 -5.26 -20.26
N TRP A 82 19.88 -4.11 -20.20
CA TRP A 82 18.50 -3.94 -19.76
C TRP A 82 17.70 -3.08 -20.73
N ILE A 83 16.44 -3.40 -20.86
CA ILE A 83 15.44 -2.60 -21.56
C ILE A 83 14.45 -2.06 -20.54
N PHE A 84 14.07 -0.81 -20.68
CA PHE A 84 12.87 -0.25 -20.10
C PHE A 84 11.84 -0.07 -21.22
N PHE A 85 10.78 -0.89 -21.20
CA PHE A 85 9.66 -0.70 -22.10
C PHE A 85 8.76 0.41 -21.56
N LEU A 86 8.37 1.32 -22.42
CA LEU A 86 7.42 2.38 -22.08
C LEU A 86 6.61 2.75 -23.32
N ASP A 87 5.30 2.89 -23.18
CA ASP A 87 4.45 3.34 -24.29
C ASP A 87 4.61 4.86 -24.51
N ALA A 88 4.41 5.33 -25.74
CA ALA A 88 4.68 6.72 -26.13
C ALA A 88 3.81 7.75 -25.40
N ASP A 89 2.65 7.32 -24.93
CA ASP A 89 1.70 8.13 -24.17
C ASP A 89 1.91 8.07 -22.66
N ASP A 90 2.88 7.31 -22.16
CA ASP A 90 3.21 7.17 -20.75
C ASP A 90 4.46 7.96 -20.33
N LEU A 91 4.65 8.11 -19.02
CA LEU A 91 5.77 8.86 -18.45
C LEU A 91 6.56 7.98 -17.47
N MET A 92 7.89 8.08 -17.50
CA MET A 92 8.75 7.51 -16.46
C MET A 92 8.74 8.41 -15.22
N THR A 93 8.71 7.79 -14.03
CA THR A 93 8.84 8.55 -12.78
C THR A 93 10.30 9.00 -12.55
N PRO A 94 10.53 10.15 -11.91
CA PRO A 94 11.89 10.67 -11.71
C PRO A 94 12.84 9.68 -11.01
N ARG A 95 12.35 8.89 -10.05
CA ARG A 95 13.15 7.97 -9.25
C ARG A 95 13.28 6.55 -9.83
N ALA A 96 12.72 6.26 -11.00
CA ALA A 96 12.64 4.90 -11.54
C ALA A 96 13.99 4.18 -11.61
N PHE A 97 15.04 4.83 -12.09
CA PHE A 97 16.38 4.22 -12.17
C PHE A 97 17.01 3.99 -10.78
N SER A 98 16.83 4.91 -9.84
CA SER A 98 17.37 4.74 -8.48
C SER A 98 16.66 3.62 -7.73
N ILE A 99 15.34 3.52 -7.85
CA ILE A 99 14.52 2.44 -7.30
C ILE A 99 14.98 1.09 -7.88
N PHE A 100 15.13 1.01 -9.19
CA PHE A 100 15.56 -0.20 -9.88
C PHE A 100 16.94 -0.72 -9.40
N SER A 101 17.82 0.14 -8.89
CA SER A 101 19.15 -0.27 -8.39
C SER A 101 19.11 -1.40 -7.36
N GLY A 102 18.07 -1.45 -6.53
CA GLY A 102 17.90 -2.48 -5.51
C GLY A 102 17.51 -3.86 -6.04
N TYR A 103 17.19 -3.97 -7.33
CA TYR A 103 16.59 -5.15 -7.95
C TYR A 103 17.39 -5.71 -9.13
N ALA A 104 18.30 -4.92 -9.70
CA ALA A 104 19.00 -5.22 -10.94
C ALA A 104 19.81 -6.53 -10.94
N ASP A 105 20.33 -6.93 -9.79
CA ASP A 105 21.12 -8.17 -9.59
C ASP A 105 20.26 -9.37 -9.15
N LYS A 106 19.02 -9.15 -8.74
CA LYS A 106 18.16 -10.17 -8.12
C LYS A 106 17.16 -10.76 -9.09
N PHE A 107 16.68 -9.98 -10.06
CA PHE A 107 15.59 -10.36 -10.95
C PHE A 107 15.96 -10.22 -12.42
N ASP A 108 15.15 -10.83 -13.28
CA ASP A 108 15.27 -10.74 -14.73
C ASP A 108 14.28 -9.73 -15.33
N ALA A 109 13.18 -9.45 -14.62
CA ALA A 109 12.26 -8.36 -14.94
C ALA A 109 11.62 -7.78 -13.67
N VAL A 110 11.35 -6.46 -13.68
CA VAL A 110 10.84 -5.71 -12.53
C VAL A 110 9.75 -4.76 -12.97
N TRP A 111 8.54 -4.97 -12.46
CA TRP A 111 7.38 -4.10 -12.61
C TRP A 111 7.19 -3.23 -11.38
N GLY A 112 6.67 -2.02 -11.57
CA GLY A 112 6.21 -1.14 -10.50
C GLY A 112 4.71 -1.20 -10.31
N LEU A 113 4.21 -0.37 -9.38
CA LEU A 113 2.79 -0.09 -9.26
C LEU A 113 2.26 0.62 -10.52
N MET A 114 1.04 0.26 -10.88
CA MET A 114 0.31 0.97 -11.92
C MET A 114 -0.21 2.29 -11.35
N ALA A 115 0.17 3.39 -11.98
CA ALA A 115 -0.30 4.72 -11.62
C ALA A 115 -0.91 5.42 -12.82
N ILE A 116 -1.88 6.29 -12.57
CA ILE A 116 -2.58 7.08 -13.59
C ILE A 116 -2.36 8.56 -13.31
N LYS A 117 -2.06 9.31 -14.34
CA LYS A 117 -2.07 10.76 -14.31
C LYS A 117 -3.31 11.27 -15.04
N PRO A 118 -4.28 11.89 -14.34
CA PRO A 118 -5.41 12.54 -14.99
C PRO A 118 -4.95 13.70 -15.89
N PRO A 119 -5.73 14.06 -16.90
CA PRO A 119 -5.50 15.29 -17.66
C PRO A 119 -5.46 16.50 -16.72
N ASP A 120 -4.67 17.49 -17.09
CA ASP A 120 -4.61 18.79 -16.40
C ASP A 120 -4.18 18.77 -14.92
N THR A 121 -3.64 17.65 -14.42
CA THR A 121 -3.06 17.56 -13.07
C THR A 121 -1.56 17.34 -13.12
N ALA A 122 -0.84 17.85 -12.11
CA ALA A 122 0.58 17.54 -11.91
C ALA A 122 0.77 16.19 -11.19
N GLU A 123 -0.23 15.75 -10.45
CA GLU A 123 -0.19 14.58 -9.59
C GLU A 123 -0.65 13.32 -10.31
N HIS A 124 -0.17 12.19 -9.87
CA HIS A 124 -0.61 10.89 -10.32
C HIS A 124 -1.20 10.10 -9.14
N HIS A 125 -2.15 9.23 -9.46
CA HIS A 125 -2.79 8.35 -8.49
C HIS A 125 -2.44 6.90 -8.77
N ILE A 126 -2.32 6.11 -7.73
CA ILE A 126 -2.17 4.67 -7.89
C ILE A 126 -3.46 4.09 -8.50
N ARG A 127 -3.34 3.35 -9.58
CA ARG A 127 -4.49 2.76 -10.27
C ARG A 127 -5.07 1.58 -9.48
N PHE A 128 -6.34 1.40 -9.67
CA PHE A 128 -7.20 0.48 -8.91
C PHE A 128 -7.96 -0.51 -9.77
N PRO A 129 -8.30 -1.70 -9.27
CA PRO A 129 -7.57 -2.48 -8.27
C PRO A 129 -6.30 -3.08 -8.87
N GLN A 130 -5.30 -3.39 -8.07
CA GLN A 130 -4.10 -4.10 -8.52
C GLN A 130 -3.47 -4.90 -7.39
N ALA A 131 -2.78 -6.00 -7.70
CA ALA A 131 -1.86 -6.62 -6.76
C ALA A 131 -0.66 -5.69 -6.55
N LEU A 132 -0.26 -5.48 -5.30
CA LEU A 132 0.84 -4.56 -5.00
C LEU A 132 2.21 -5.22 -5.14
N THR A 133 2.28 -6.50 -4.83
CA THR A 133 3.44 -7.34 -5.09
C THR A 133 2.99 -8.60 -5.79
N LEU A 134 3.88 -9.21 -6.54
CA LEU A 134 3.72 -10.54 -7.13
C LEU A 134 5.01 -11.30 -6.93
N CYS A 135 4.88 -12.58 -6.56
CA CYS A 135 6.00 -13.48 -6.34
C CYS A 135 6.01 -14.70 -7.25
N SER A 136 4.89 -14.98 -7.95
CA SER A 136 4.76 -16.17 -8.80
C SER A 136 3.82 -15.95 -9.98
N VAL A 137 3.93 -16.83 -10.98
CA VAL A 137 2.98 -16.87 -12.11
C VAL A 137 1.58 -17.26 -11.65
N ASP A 138 1.48 -18.10 -10.62
CA ASP A 138 0.18 -18.52 -10.07
C ASP A 138 -0.58 -17.34 -9.48
N GLU A 139 0.11 -16.48 -8.74
CA GLU A 139 -0.49 -15.23 -8.27
C GLU A 139 -0.94 -14.33 -9.41
N LEU A 140 -0.11 -14.17 -10.45
CA LEU A 140 -0.48 -13.39 -11.63
C LEU A 140 -1.74 -13.93 -12.31
N LEU A 141 -1.87 -15.25 -12.43
CA LEU A 141 -3.00 -15.89 -13.08
C LEU A 141 -4.29 -15.91 -12.24
N LEU A 142 -4.17 -15.89 -10.91
CA LEU A 142 -5.31 -15.92 -9.99
C LEU A 142 -5.81 -14.55 -9.57
N LEU A 143 -5.00 -13.52 -9.75
CA LEU A 143 -5.37 -12.12 -9.56
C LEU A 143 -5.87 -11.53 -10.89
N ASP A 144 -6.39 -10.30 -10.87
CA ASP A 144 -6.76 -9.62 -12.10
C ASP A 144 -5.51 -9.19 -12.87
N PRO A 145 -5.14 -9.87 -13.95
CA PRO A 145 -3.91 -9.58 -14.66
C PRO A 145 -3.95 -8.26 -15.41
N PHE A 146 -5.14 -7.78 -15.79
CA PHE A 146 -5.33 -6.50 -16.48
C PHE A 146 -5.03 -5.31 -15.58
N MET A 147 -5.24 -5.51 -14.29
CA MET A 147 -5.07 -4.48 -13.28
C MET A 147 -3.85 -4.74 -12.43
N THR A 148 -2.92 -5.56 -12.91
CA THR A 148 -1.78 -5.98 -12.11
C THR A 148 -0.44 -5.58 -12.70
N LEU A 149 -0.27 -5.67 -14.01
CA LEU A 149 0.95 -5.30 -14.73
C LEU A 149 0.65 -4.35 -15.90
N LEU A 150 1.58 -3.43 -16.18
CA LEU A 150 1.56 -2.52 -17.34
C LEU A 150 2.90 -2.53 -18.05
N MET A 151 2.93 -2.03 -19.29
CA MET A 151 4.15 -1.54 -19.90
C MET A 151 4.71 -0.39 -19.06
N GLY A 152 6.00 -0.28 -18.92
CA GLY A 152 6.66 0.61 -17.96
C GLY A 152 7.43 -0.21 -16.94
N HIS A 153 8.21 -1.17 -17.43
CA HIS A 153 8.97 -2.11 -16.62
C HIS A 153 10.39 -2.31 -17.15
N PHE A 154 11.28 -2.69 -16.25
CA PHE A 154 12.62 -3.12 -16.61
C PHE A 154 12.67 -4.62 -16.90
N VAL A 155 13.36 -4.99 -17.95
CA VAL A 155 13.60 -6.39 -18.33
C VAL A 155 15.01 -6.55 -18.87
N ARG A 156 15.68 -7.67 -18.56
CA ARG A 156 16.97 -7.98 -19.19
C ARG A 156 16.81 -8.13 -20.70
N THR A 157 17.72 -7.53 -21.46
CA THR A 157 17.66 -7.57 -22.93
C THR A 157 17.60 -8.99 -23.47
N ARG A 158 18.37 -9.93 -22.89
CA ARG A 158 18.33 -11.35 -23.27
C ARG A 158 16.94 -11.98 -23.09
N VAL A 159 16.20 -11.55 -22.07
CA VAL A 159 14.83 -12.04 -21.78
C VAL A 159 13.85 -11.48 -22.80
N ALA A 160 13.90 -10.18 -23.07
CA ALA A 160 13.06 -9.54 -24.06
C ALA A 160 13.27 -10.12 -25.48
N VAL A 161 14.51 -10.48 -25.82
CA VAL A 161 14.85 -11.14 -27.10
C VAL A 161 14.28 -12.56 -27.16
N ASP A 162 14.42 -13.34 -26.08
CA ASP A 162 13.94 -14.71 -26.03
C ASP A 162 12.40 -14.81 -26.08
N LEU A 163 11.73 -13.92 -25.36
CA LEU A 163 10.26 -13.94 -25.29
C LEU A 163 9.61 -13.37 -26.55
N SER A 164 10.11 -12.28 -27.09
CA SER A 164 9.50 -11.48 -28.16
C SER A 164 7.98 -11.28 -28.02
N PHE A 165 7.44 -10.24 -28.55
CA PHE A 165 5.98 -10.05 -28.62
C PHE A 165 5.42 -10.80 -29.83
N ASP A 166 4.22 -11.37 -29.70
CA ASP A 166 3.54 -12.00 -30.82
C ASP A 166 3.04 -10.92 -31.80
N GLU A 167 3.63 -10.87 -33.00
CA GLU A 167 3.32 -9.89 -34.03
C GLU A 167 1.95 -10.11 -34.69
N ALA A 168 1.32 -11.27 -34.47
CA ALA A 168 -0.03 -11.56 -34.94
C ALA A 168 -1.13 -11.02 -34.01
N MET A 169 -0.77 -10.63 -32.79
CA MET A 169 -1.72 -10.11 -31.80
C MET A 169 -1.84 -8.58 -31.88
N ASP A 170 -3.04 -8.08 -32.13
CA ASP A 170 -3.39 -6.66 -32.05
C ASP A 170 -4.01 -6.28 -30.69
N ALA A 171 -4.33 -7.28 -29.84
CA ALA A 171 -4.87 -7.09 -28.51
C ALA A 171 -4.36 -8.18 -27.57
N GLY A 172 -4.06 -7.81 -26.31
CA GLY A 172 -3.61 -8.75 -25.28
C GLY A 172 -2.17 -9.25 -25.44
N GLU A 173 -1.39 -8.65 -26.34
CA GLU A 173 0.00 -8.99 -26.63
C GLU A 173 0.94 -8.75 -25.44
N ASP A 174 0.64 -7.74 -24.66
CA ASP A 174 1.36 -7.39 -23.44
C ASP A 174 1.07 -8.42 -22.33
N PHE A 175 -0.18 -8.80 -22.20
CA PHE A 175 -0.58 -9.79 -21.22
C PHE A 175 0.00 -11.18 -21.53
N ASP A 176 -0.01 -11.60 -22.80
CA ASP A 176 0.68 -12.82 -23.23
C ASP A 176 2.18 -12.76 -22.90
N TYR A 177 2.82 -11.63 -23.18
CA TYR A 177 4.23 -11.42 -22.85
C TYR A 177 4.49 -11.55 -21.34
N TYR A 178 3.64 -10.97 -20.49
CA TYR A 178 3.80 -11.06 -19.02
C TYR A 178 3.68 -12.50 -18.53
N ILE A 179 2.68 -13.25 -18.97
CA ILE A 179 2.52 -14.65 -18.55
C ILE A 179 3.78 -15.44 -18.90
N ARG A 180 4.26 -15.33 -20.15
CA ARG A 180 5.48 -16.06 -20.59
C ARG A 180 6.73 -15.63 -19.83
N ALA A 181 6.84 -14.35 -19.49
CA ALA A 181 7.93 -13.86 -18.66
C ALA A 181 7.90 -14.48 -17.25
N TRP A 182 6.75 -14.44 -16.60
CA TRP A 182 6.58 -14.97 -15.25
C TRP A 182 6.66 -16.48 -15.16
N GLN A 183 6.34 -17.21 -16.23
CA GLN A 183 6.52 -18.66 -16.30
C GLN A 183 8.00 -19.09 -16.38
N LYS A 184 8.85 -18.27 -17.01
CA LYS A 184 10.19 -18.70 -17.40
C LYS A 184 11.33 -18.01 -16.64
N TYR A 185 11.10 -16.80 -16.14
CA TYR A 185 12.14 -15.94 -15.59
C TYR A 185 11.82 -15.49 -14.18
N ARG A 186 12.86 -15.02 -13.47
CA ARG A 186 12.68 -14.44 -12.13
C ARG A 186 12.13 -13.01 -12.24
N CYS A 187 10.83 -12.91 -12.18
CA CYS A 187 10.10 -11.66 -12.24
C CYS A 187 9.70 -11.19 -10.83
N THR A 188 9.50 -9.89 -10.65
CA THR A 188 8.93 -9.31 -9.43
C THR A 188 8.10 -8.08 -9.76
N LYS A 189 7.12 -7.82 -8.91
CA LYS A 189 6.42 -6.54 -8.84
C LYS A 189 6.72 -5.88 -7.51
N ILE A 190 7.11 -4.62 -7.57
CA ILE A 190 7.52 -3.82 -6.42
C ILE A 190 6.46 -2.78 -6.06
N THR A 191 6.49 -2.28 -4.82
CA THR A 191 5.52 -1.32 -4.29
C THR A 191 5.77 0.13 -4.68
N GLU A 192 6.74 0.39 -5.54
CA GLU A 192 7.07 1.72 -6.05
C GLU A 192 6.55 1.92 -7.47
N VAL A 193 6.30 3.17 -7.83
CA VAL A 193 5.88 3.56 -9.17
C VAL A 193 7.09 3.79 -10.06
N LEU A 194 7.20 3.04 -11.15
CA LEU A 194 8.26 3.22 -12.15
C LEU A 194 7.80 4.04 -13.35
N SER A 195 6.51 3.96 -13.68
CA SER A 195 5.90 4.69 -14.78
C SER A 195 4.47 5.08 -14.46
N VAL A 196 3.97 6.07 -15.19
CA VAL A 196 2.62 6.63 -15.01
C VAL A 196 1.90 6.61 -16.35
N ASN A 197 0.74 5.95 -16.37
CA ASN A 197 -0.16 5.94 -17.53
C ASN A 197 -0.99 7.24 -17.57
N ARG A 198 -1.17 7.83 -18.72
CA ARG A 198 -2.03 9.00 -18.91
C ARG A 198 -3.44 8.58 -19.31
N SER A 199 -4.43 8.94 -18.49
CA SER A 199 -5.82 8.44 -18.59
C SER A 199 -6.64 8.98 -19.76
N ASP A 200 -6.17 10.02 -20.45
CA ASP A 200 -6.86 10.69 -21.56
C ASP A 200 -6.58 10.07 -22.94
N GLN A 201 -5.93 8.91 -22.95
CA GLN A 201 -5.43 8.33 -24.18
C GLN A 201 -6.11 7.02 -24.56
N HIS A 202 -6.42 6.91 -25.83
CA HIS A 202 -6.90 5.70 -26.47
C HIS A 202 -5.99 5.32 -27.63
N SER A 203 -5.79 4.03 -27.81
CA SER A 203 -5.12 3.53 -29.01
C SER A 203 -5.79 4.07 -30.27
N SER A 204 -5.01 4.58 -31.20
CA SER A 204 -5.49 5.10 -32.45
C SER A 204 -4.85 4.38 -33.66
N GLY A 205 -5.46 4.52 -34.82
CA GLY A 205 -4.95 3.92 -36.05
C GLY A 205 -5.58 2.57 -36.40
N PRO A 206 -5.14 1.98 -37.54
CA PRO A 206 -5.81 0.82 -38.14
C PRO A 206 -5.69 -0.48 -37.34
N ARG A 207 -4.77 -0.55 -36.38
CA ARG A 207 -4.58 -1.70 -35.48
C ARG A 207 -4.96 -1.36 -34.02
N ALA A 208 -5.78 -0.33 -33.81
CA ALA A 208 -6.30 -0.01 -32.49
C ALA A 208 -7.35 -1.04 -32.07
N ALA A 209 -7.12 -1.70 -30.93
CA ALA A 209 -8.07 -2.64 -30.35
C ALA A 209 -9.07 -1.92 -29.45
N THR A 210 -10.33 -2.34 -29.49
CA THR A 210 -11.33 -1.92 -28.52
C THR A 210 -11.09 -2.59 -27.15
N ALA A 211 -11.63 -2.01 -26.08
CA ALA A 211 -11.58 -2.60 -24.75
C ALA A 211 -12.15 -4.02 -24.72
N ASP A 212 -13.20 -4.28 -25.51
CA ASP A 212 -13.83 -5.60 -25.61
C ASP A 212 -12.93 -6.62 -26.32
N GLN A 213 -12.30 -6.24 -27.44
CA GLN A 213 -11.35 -7.11 -28.14
C GLN A 213 -10.18 -7.47 -27.21
N TRP A 214 -9.69 -6.49 -26.47
CA TRP A 214 -8.63 -6.69 -25.51
C TRP A 214 -9.04 -7.66 -24.38
N ARG A 215 -10.24 -7.48 -23.83
CA ARG A 215 -10.80 -8.34 -22.77
C ARG A 215 -10.98 -9.78 -23.25
N VAL A 216 -11.46 -9.98 -24.47
CA VAL A 216 -11.62 -11.32 -25.08
C VAL A 216 -10.26 -12.00 -25.25
N ALA A 217 -9.28 -11.30 -25.84
CA ALA A 217 -7.94 -11.85 -26.05
C ALA A 217 -7.24 -12.22 -24.75
N ALA A 218 -7.32 -11.36 -23.74
CA ALA A 218 -6.68 -11.62 -22.46
C ALA A 218 -7.41 -12.70 -21.65
N SER A 219 -8.74 -12.80 -21.72
CA SER A 219 -9.47 -13.91 -21.09
C SER A 219 -9.10 -15.25 -21.74
N ALA A 220 -8.93 -15.30 -23.04
CA ALA A 220 -8.45 -16.48 -23.74
C ALA A 220 -7.03 -16.87 -23.31
N ARG A 221 -6.12 -15.91 -23.24
CA ARG A 221 -4.74 -16.13 -22.79
C ARG A 221 -4.67 -16.54 -21.32
N LEU A 222 -5.50 -15.93 -20.45
CA LEU A 222 -5.62 -16.32 -19.05
C LEU A 222 -6.05 -17.79 -18.92
N SER A 223 -7.08 -18.20 -19.67
CA SER A 223 -7.55 -19.59 -19.68
C SER A 223 -6.45 -20.57 -20.11
N ALA A 224 -5.70 -20.20 -21.16
CA ALA A 224 -4.56 -20.99 -21.61
C ALA A 224 -3.46 -21.07 -20.53
N GLY A 225 -3.11 -19.93 -19.90
CA GLY A 225 -2.12 -19.87 -18.83
C GLY A 225 -2.50 -20.71 -17.61
N LEU A 226 -3.77 -20.66 -17.20
CA LEU A 226 -4.26 -21.50 -16.11
C LEU A 226 -4.12 -23.01 -16.45
N LYS A 227 -4.41 -23.40 -17.70
CA LYS A 227 -4.23 -24.77 -18.16
C LYS A 227 -2.75 -25.18 -18.18
N GLU A 228 -1.88 -24.36 -18.75
CA GLU A 228 -0.44 -24.56 -18.82
C GLU A 228 0.21 -24.77 -17.43
N ASN A 229 -0.37 -24.14 -16.39
CA ASN A 229 0.13 -24.22 -15.01
C ASN A 229 -0.68 -25.17 -14.10
N GLY A 230 -1.58 -26.00 -14.64
CA GLY A 230 -2.37 -26.97 -13.86
C GLY A 230 -3.41 -26.32 -12.91
N LEU A 231 -3.80 -25.08 -13.20
CA LEU A 231 -4.73 -24.29 -12.40
C LEU A 231 -6.14 -24.20 -12.99
N GLU A 232 -6.52 -25.07 -13.91
CA GLU A 232 -7.80 -25.05 -14.64
C GLU A 232 -9.03 -25.02 -13.71
N ARG A 233 -8.93 -25.64 -12.54
CA ARG A 233 -10.01 -25.60 -11.53
C ARG A 233 -10.40 -24.19 -11.09
N TYR A 234 -9.54 -23.21 -11.31
CA TYR A 234 -9.78 -21.80 -10.97
C TYR A 234 -10.27 -20.95 -12.14
N SER A 235 -10.39 -21.52 -13.36
CA SER A 235 -10.72 -20.77 -14.59
C SER A 235 -11.98 -19.93 -14.45
N THR A 236 -13.09 -20.51 -13.97
CA THR A 236 -14.35 -19.79 -13.78
C THR A 236 -14.20 -18.64 -12.77
N ARG A 237 -13.46 -18.86 -11.67
CA ARG A 237 -13.23 -17.86 -10.64
C ARG A 237 -12.34 -16.74 -11.14
N ALA A 238 -11.24 -17.05 -11.84
CA ALA A 238 -10.29 -16.08 -12.35
C ALA A 238 -10.94 -15.19 -13.44
N ILE A 239 -11.66 -15.78 -14.40
CA ILE A 239 -12.38 -15.05 -15.43
C ILE A 239 -13.51 -14.20 -14.83
N ALA A 240 -14.24 -14.71 -13.85
CA ALA A 240 -15.24 -13.95 -13.13
C ALA A 240 -14.64 -12.81 -12.29
N ALA A 241 -13.43 -12.98 -11.74
CA ALA A 241 -12.72 -11.91 -11.03
C ALA A 241 -12.32 -10.77 -11.99
N VAL A 242 -11.79 -11.10 -13.18
CA VAL A 242 -11.48 -10.14 -14.23
C VAL A 242 -12.72 -9.30 -14.62
N ASN A 243 -13.85 -9.95 -14.81
CA ASN A 243 -15.07 -9.25 -15.19
C ASN A 243 -15.64 -8.39 -14.05
N ARG A 244 -15.57 -8.88 -12.81
CA ARG A 244 -16.12 -8.17 -11.63
C ARG A 244 -15.32 -6.94 -11.21
N CYS A 245 -14.01 -6.96 -11.32
CA CYS A 245 -13.19 -5.85 -10.82
C CYS A 245 -13.57 -4.50 -11.44
N SER A 246 -13.87 -4.47 -12.73
CA SER A 246 -14.33 -3.23 -13.39
C SER A 246 -15.75 -2.84 -12.99
N GLU A 247 -16.63 -3.80 -12.83
CA GLU A 247 -18.03 -3.59 -12.43
C GLU A 247 -18.15 -3.21 -10.95
N GLU A 248 -17.39 -3.88 -10.08
CA GLU A 248 -17.34 -3.60 -8.64
C GLU A 248 -16.82 -2.17 -8.35
N ALA A 249 -15.75 -1.73 -9.01
CA ALA A 249 -15.23 -0.38 -8.83
C ALA A 249 -16.22 0.70 -9.29
N GLN A 250 -16.90 0.48 -10.42
CA GLN A 250 -17.93 1.39 -10.91
C GLN A 250 -19.19 1.35 -10.03
N ALA A 251 -19.59 0.17 -9.55
CA ALA A 251 -20.73 0.02 -8.65
C ALA A 251 -20.46 0.66 -7.30
N PHE A 252 -19.23 0.52 -6.77
CA PHE A 252 -18.78 1.16 -5.54
C PHE A 252 -18.83 2.69 -5.66
N SER A 253 -18.25 3.26 -6.72
CA SER A 253 -18.27 4.71 -6.92
C SER A 253 -19.70 5.24 -6.99
N ARG A 254 -20.56 4.62 -7.79
CA ARG A 254 -21.97 5.02 -7.89
C ARG A 254 -22.71 4.90 -6.56
N ALA A 255 -22.51 3.78 -5.85
CA ALA A 255 -23.16 3.54 -4.57
C ALA A 255 -22.71 4.53 -3.49
N ARG A 256 -21.44 4.91 -3.50
CA ARG A 256 -20.89 5.92 -2.57
C ARG A 256 -21.44 7.31 -2.84
N ASP A 257 -21.56 7.69 -4.12
CA ASP A 257 -22.04 9.00 -4.52
C ASP A 257 -23.57 9.18 -4.33
N GLU A 258 -24.31 8.07 -4.34
CA GLU A 258 -25.79 8.04 -4.26
C GLU A 258 -26.33 7.59 -2.88
N ALA A 259 -25.46 7.15 -1.96
CA ALA A 259 -25.92 6.46 -0.77
C ALA A 259 -26.32 7.35 0.38
N ASP A 260 -27.44 7.04 0.97
CA ASP A 260 -27.83 7.46 2.30
C ASP A 260 -26.84 6.88 3.33
N PRO A 261 -26.26 7.69 4.22
CA PRO A 261 -25.32 7.24 5.25
C PRO A 261 -25.81 6.02 6.06
N ASP A 262 -27.11 5.94 6.37
CA ASP A 262 -27.70 4.85 7.14
C ASP A 262 -27.70 3.49 6.40
N ARG A 263 -27.50 3.50 5.08
CA ARG A 263 -27.42 2.30 4.22
C ARG A 263 -26.00 1.79 4.00
N LEU A 264 -24.97 2.59 4.26
CA LEU A 264 -23.59 2.28 3.90
C LEU A 264 -23.09 0.97 4.49
N GLU A 265 -23.44 0.64 5.72
CA GLU A 265 -23.01 -0.61 6.35
C GLU A 265 -23.63 -1.85 5.66
N SER A 266 -24.89 -1.79 5.26
CA SER A 266 -25.53 -2.90 4.55
C SER A 266 -24.99 -3.04 3.13
N MET A 267 -24.64 -1.95 2.47
CA MET A 267 -24.08 -1.92 1.13
C MET A 267 -22.64 -2.45 1.08
N SER A 268 -21.83 -2.20 2.09
CA SER A 268 -20.46 -2.74 2.18
C SER A 268 -20.44 -4.28 2.18
N ARG A 269 -21.51 -4.91 2.65
CA ARG A 269 -21.66 -6.39 2.64
C ARG A 269 -22.11 -6.93 1.28
N SER A 270 -22.84 -6.14 0.52
CA SER A 270 -23.41 -6.55 -0.78
C SER A 270 -22.55 -6.16 -1.97
N LEU A 271 -21.71 -5.13 -1.83
CA LEU A 271 -20.82 -4.62 -2.86
C LEU A 271 -19.37 -4.67 -2.36
N PRO A 272 -18.66 -5.80 -2.49
CA PRO A 272 -17.28 -5.90 -2.07
C PRO A 272 -16.40 -4.92 -2.87
N TYR A 273 -15.53 -4.21 -2.17
CA TYR A 273 -14.58 -3.30 -2.79
C TYR A 273 -13.14 -3.78 -2.60
N ARG A 274 -12.40 -3.78 -3.69
CA ARG A 274 -10.97 -4.08 -3.69
C ARG A 274 -10.22 -2.93 -4.27
N GLY A 275 -9.33 -2.36 -3.42
CA GLY A 275 -8.64 -1.22 -3.94
C GLY A 275 -8.14 -0.28 -2.88
N PHE A 276 -7.63 0.95 -3.29
CA PHE A 276 -7.19 1.99 -2.37
C PHE A 276 -8.37 2.88 -1.96
N VAL A 277 -8.50 3.10 -0.72
CA VAL A 277 -9.49 3.99 -0.14
C VAL A 277 -8.78 5.28 0.27
N ASP A 278 -9.28 6.40 -0.20
CA ASP A 278 -8.79 7.71 0.20
C ASP A 278 -9.24 8.03 1.63
N VAL A 279 -8.28 8.33 2.48
CA VAL A 279 -8.53 8.86 3.81
C VAL A 279 -8.36 10.38 3.75
N THR A 280 -9.46 11.08 3.57
CA THR A 280 -9.48 12.56 3.54
C THR A 280 -9.49 13.11 4.95
N GLY A 281 -8.33 13.38 5.49
CA GLY A 281 -8.18 13.88 6.86
C GLY A 281 -8.26 15.40 7.03
N GLY A 282 -8.94 16.16 6.14
CA GLY A 282 -8.90 17.62 6.13
C GLY A 282 -7.68 18.17 5.37
N VAL A 283 -7.69 19.43 5.03
CA VAL A 283 -6.79 20.12 4.10
C VAL A 283 -5.33 19.64 4.12
N GLY A 284 -4.88 19.00 3.03
CA GLY A 284 -3.47 18.76 2.73
C GLY A 284 -2.86 17.45 3.24
N ASP A 285 -3.55 16.67 4.07
CA ASP A 285 -2.96 15.57 4.82
C ASP A 285 -3.60 14.19 4.55
N GLY A 286 -4.19 14.01 3.38
CA GLY A 286 -4.78 12.74 2.96
C GLY A 286 -3.72 11.65 2.78
N PHE A 287 -4.14 10.42 2.94
CA PHE A 287 -3.37 9.21 2.62
C PHE A 287 -4.32 8.14 2.09
N VAL A 288 -3.78 7.07 1.56
CA VAL A 288 -4.58 5.96 1.04
C VAL A 288 -4.34 4.69 1.84
N LEU A 289 -5.39 3.88 1.96
CA LEU A 289 -5.32 2.52 2.50
C LEU A 289 -5.74 1.52 1.44
N PHE A 290 -5.04 0.41 1.33
CA PHE A 290 -5.44 -0.68 0.47
C PHE A 290 -6.45 -1.60 1.15
N SER A 291 -7.56 -1.87 0.46
CA SER A 291 -8.54 -2.89 0.84
C SER A 291 -8.61 -3.99 -0.20
N ASN A 292 -8.64 -5.23 0.21
CA ASN A 292 -9.00 -6.37 -0.63
C ASN A 292 -10.35 -6.95 -0.19
N ASN A 293 -11.24 -6.09 0.27
CA ASN A 293 -12.50 -6.42 0.95
C ASN A 293 -12.31 -7.28 2.22
N ASP A 294 -11.16 -7.15 2.85
CA ASP A 294 -10.71 -7.90 4.02
C ASP A 294 -10.18 -6.99 5.15
N ASP A 295 -9.95 -5.73 4.85
CA ASP A 295 -9.49 -4.73 5.80
C ASP A 295 -10.67 -3.91 6.33
N ARG A 296 -11.05 -4.17 7.58
CA ARG A 296 -12.17 -3.52 8.24
C ARG A 296 -11.99 -2.01 8.38
N VAL A 297 -10.77 -1.54 8.59
CA VAL A 297 -10.48 -0.11 8.73
C VAL A 297 -10.65 0.59 7.39
N ALA A 298 -10.00 0.06 6.34
CA ALA A 298 -10.13 0.60 4.99
C ALA A 298 -11.58 0.53 4.48
N MET A 299 -12.30 -0.55 4.79
CA MET A 299 -13.73 -0.67 4.42
C MET A 299 -14.60 0.34 5.16
N SER A 300 -14.38 0.56 6.46
CA SER A 300 -15.10 1.59 7.21
C SER A 300 -14.89 2.96 6.59
N VAL A 301 -13.63 3.36 6.37
CA VAL A 301 -13.31 4.64 5.73
C VAL A 301 -13.94 4.74 4.33
N GLY A 302 -13.85 3.69 3.53
CA GLY A 302 -14.40 3.68 2.18
C GLY A 302 -15.90 3.91 2.11
N TRP A 303 -16.66 3.33 3.03
CA TRP A 303 -18.11 3.38 3.02
C TRP A 303 -18.70 4.50 3.88
N THR A 304 -18.11 4.80 5.03
CA THR A 304 -18.64 5.81 5.96
C THR A 304 -17.84 7.12 5.94
N GLY A 305 -16.71 7.13 5.23
CA GLY A 305 -15.80 8.28 5.17
C GLY A 305 -14.87 8.39 6.36
N ASP A 306 -15.03 7.57 7.42
CA ASP A 306 -14.23 7.66 8.62
C ASP A 306 -14.09 6.29 9.34
N TYR A 307 -13.13 6.23 10.25
CA TYR A 307 -12.94 5.11 11.17
C TYR A 307 -12.62 5.64 12.56
N LEU A 308 -13.45 5.27 13.55
CA LEU A 308 -13.34 5.75 14.92
C LEU A 308 -13.15 7.29 14.97
N PRO A 309 -14.14 8.06 14.50
CA PRO A 309 -13.98 9.50 14.24
C PRO A 309 -13.56 10.30 15.47
N ALA A 310 -14.07 9.96 16.65
CA ALA A 310 -13.70 10.64 17.89
C ALA A 310 -12.23 10.36 18.26
N SER A 311 -11.82 9.09 18.27
CA SER A 311 -10.43 8.70 18.53
C SER A 311 -9.47 9.26 17.48
N THR A 312 -9.85 9.25 16.21
CA THR A 312 -9.05 9.78 15.09
C THR A 312 -8.75 11.27 15.28
N ARG A 313 -9.75 12.08 15.61
CA ARG A 313 -9.56 13.52 15.87
C ARG A 313 -8.64 13.76 17.04
N LEU A 314 -8.88 13.09 18.16
CA LEU A 314 -8.04 13.21 19.36
C LEU A 314 -6.59 12.81 19.07
N TRP A 315 -6.39 11.65 18.40
CA TRP A 315 -5.07 11.15 18.05
C TRP A 315 -4.26 12.13 17.21
N ARG A 316 -4.88 12.76 16.20
CA ARG A 316 -4.23 13.78 15.37
C ARG A 316 -3.73 14.95 16.18
N VAL A 317 -4.58 15.48 17.08
CA VAL A 317 -4.20 16.61 17.94
C VAL A 317 -3.09 16.21 18.90
N LEU A 318 -3.18 15.02 19.52
CA LEU A 318 -2.14 14.53 20.41
C LEU A 318 -0.81 14.32 19.69
N ALA A 319 -0.83 13.85 18.46
CA ALA A 319 0.38 13.55 17.69
C ALA A 319 1.14 14.81 17.24
N THR A 320 0.48 15.96 17.06
CA THR A 320 1.02 17.14 16.35
C THR A 320 2.40 17.59 16.86
N ASP A 321 2.62 17.59 18.17
CA ASP A 321 3.85 18.09 18.79
C ASP A 321 4.78 16.98 19.30
N MET A 322 4.47 15.72 18.96
CA MET A 322 5.24 14.57 19.42
C MET A 322 6.49 14.36 18.57
N ARG A 323 7.56 13.90 19.22
CA ARG A 323 8.81 13.53 18.56
C ARG A 323 8.98 12.04 18.40
N PHE A 324 8.37 11.25 19.28
CA PHE A 324 8.42 9.81 19.23
C PHE A 324 7.07 9.22 19.63
N ILE A 325 6.52 8.37 18.75
CA ILE A 325 5.17 7.80 18.86
C ILE A 325 5.25 6.29 18.69
N LEU A 326 4.49 5.55 19.50
CA LEU A 326 4.31 4.10 19.33
C LEU A 326 2.86 3.78 18.98
N ASP A 327 2.67 2.91 17.99
CA ASP A 327 1.38 2.31 17.64
C ASP A 327 1.48 0.79 17.82
N ILE A 328 1.01 0.28 18.94
CA ILE A 328 1.09 -1.13 19.32
C ILE A 328 -0.21 -1.84 18.95
N GLY A 329 -0.12 -2.82 18.05
CA GLY A 329 -1.28 -3.40 17.37
C GLY A 329 -1.73 -2.51 16.21
N ALA A 330 -0.76 -2.12 15.37
CA ALA A 330 -0.98 -1.14 14.32
C ALA A 330 -1.90 -1.61 13.18
N TYR A 331 -2.21 -2.91 13.14
CA TYR A 331 -3.04 -3.53 12.11
C TYR A 331 -2.50 -3.22 10.71
N THR A 332 -3.24 -2.50 9.88
CA THR A 332 -2.85 -2.11 8.53
C THR A 332 -2.30 -0.68 8.44
N GLY A 333 -2.06 -0.01 9.58
CA GLY A 333 -1.30 1.24 9.69
C GLY A 333 -2.11 2.53 9.71
N TYR A 334 -3.40 2.48 9.92
CA TYR A 334 -4.25 3.69 9.91
C TYR A 334 -3.78 4.77 10.90
N PHE A 335 -3.61 4.42 12.16
CA PHE A 335 -3.17 5.38 13.19
C PHE A 335 -1.71 5.80 13.03
N GLY A 336 -0.84 4.89 12.56
CA GLY A 336 0.54 5.23 12.22
C GLY A 336 0.63 6.26 11.09
N LEU A 337 -0.17 6.12 10.04
CA LEU A 337 -0.25 7.06 8.93
C LEU A 337 -0.86 8.40 9.35
N LEU A 338 -1.90 8.38 10.18
CA LEU A 338 -2.46 9.61 10.78
C LEU A 338 -1.40 10.39 11.56
N ALA A 339 -0.63 9.69 12.39
CA ALA A 339 0.47 10.29 13.15
C ALA A 339 1.55 10.86 12.22
N ALA A 340 1.91 10.13 11.15
CA ALA A 340 2.92 10.57 10.18
C ALA A 340 2.51 11.87 9.47
N ARG A 341 1.22 12.04 9.19
CA ARG A 341 0.70 13.27 8.60
C ARG A 341 0.61 14.41 9.61
N ALA A 342 0.18 14.12 10.85
CA ALA A 342 0.06 15.14 11.91
C ALA A 342 1.43 15.63 12.41
N ALA A 343 2.45 14.75 12.43
CA ALA A 343 3.79 15.01 12.92
C ALA A 343 4.86 14.50 11.93
N PRO A 344 5.10 15.21 10.80
CA PRO A 344 6.06 14.75 9.78
C PRO A 344 7.51 14.62 10.27
N GLY A 345 7.84 15.31 11.37
CA GLY A 345 9.16 15.26 12.01
C GLY A 345 9.29 14.23 13.14
N ALA A 346 8.21 13.50 13.47
CA ALA A 346 8.24 12.48 14.49
C ALA A 346 8.85 11.17 13.98
N ASP A 347 9.52 10.43 14.86
CA ASP A 347 9.84 9.01 14.64
C ASP A 347 8.66 8.18 15.16
N ILE A 348 8.10 7.33 14.32
CA ILE A 348 6.91 6.54 14.62
C ILE A 348 7.25 5.06 14.46
N ALA A 349 6.95 4.25 15.49
CA ALA A 349 7.13 2.81 15.44
C ALA A 349 5.78 2.10 15.53
N CYS A 350 5.44 1.34 14.50
CA CYS A 350 4.21 0.56 14.38
C CYS A 350 4.52 -0.93 14.58
N PHE A 351 3.89 -1.55 15.57
CA PHE A 351 4.06 -2.96 15.90
C PHE A 351 2.85 -3.77 15.43
N GLU A 352 3.08 -4.78 14.61
CA GLU A 352 2.04 -5.70 14.15
C GLU A 352 2.58 -7.13 14.10
N GLY A 353 1.95 -8.04 14.82
CA GLY A 353 2.41 -9.43 14.95
C GLY A 353 1.94 -10.37 13.85
N LEU A 354 0.79 -10.12 13.24
CA LEU A 354 0.22 -10.97 12.19
C LEU A 354 0.87 -10.67 10.84
N ALA A 355 1.40 -11.71 10.19
CA ALA A 355 2.12 -11.57 8.92
C ALA A 355 1.29 -10.88 7.83
N SER A 356 0.01 -11.23 7.70
CA SER A 356 -0.90 -10.65 6.72
C SER A 356 -1.15 -9.16 6.94
N ASN A 357 -1.39 -8.77 8.20
CA ASN A 357 -1.59 -7.37 8.57
C ASN A 357 -0.30 -6.57 8.42
N PHE A 358 0.83 -7.15 8.85
CA PHE A 358 2.14 -6.54 8.71
C PHE A 358 2.50 -6.27 7.25
N SER A 359 2.29 -7.23 6.36
CA SER A 359 2.52 -7.02 4.92
C SER A 359 1.63 -5.90 4.37
N ARG A 360 0.39 -5.79 4.86
CA ARG A 360 -0.51 -4.70 4.49
C ARG A 360 -0.06 -3.35 5.06
N LEU A 361 0.44 -3.34 6.30
CA LEU A 361 1.04 -2.17 6.94
C LEU A 361 2.24 -1.65 6.11
N GLU A 362 3.22 -2.51 5.81
CA GLU A 362 4.38 -2.13 4.99
C GLU A 362 3.95 -1.53 3.63
N MET A 363 2.97 -2.16 3.01
CA MET A 363 2.38 -1.74 1.76
C MET A 363 1.75 -0.34 1.87
N ASN A 364 0.90 -0.13 2.86
CA ASN A 364 0.25 1.17 3.08
C ASN A 364 1.27 2.27 3.39
N LEU A 365 2.32 1.97 4.16
CA LEU A 365 3.41 2.92 4.41
C LEU A 365 4.17 3.28 3.12
N ALA A 366 4.49 2.29 2.29
CA ALA A 366 5.22 2.48 1.05
C ALA A 366 4.45 3.35 0.04
N VAL A 367 3.15 3.06 -0.15
CA VAL A 367 2.29 3.82 -1.07
C VAL A 367 2.14 5.28 -0.66
N ASN A 368 2.15 5.54 0.64
CA ASN A 368 2.02 6.90 1.18
C ASN A 368 3.35 7.63 1.39
N ASP A 369 4.49 7.05 1.00
CA ASP A 369 5.85 7.58 1.25
C ASP A 369 6.07 7.98 2.73
N ALA A 370 5.53 7.19 3.65
CA ALA A 370 5.58 7.46 5.10
C ALA A 370 6.96 7.08 5.69
N ARG A 371 8.01 7.82 5.33
CA ARG A 371 9.41 7.51 5.67
C ARG A 371 9.75 7.65 7.15
N ASN A 372 8.95 8.38 7.88
CA ASN A 372 9.10 8.58 9.32
C ASN A 372 8.36 7.51 10.15
N VAL A 373 7.81 6.47 9.49
CA VAL A 373 7.14 5.33 10.15
C VAL A 373 7.95 4.06 9.92
N ARG A 374 8.28 3.37 11.00
CA ARG A 374 8.94 2.07 10.98
C ARG A 374 7.90 0.98 11.28
N ALA A 375 7.70 0.06 10.36
CA ALA A 375 6.92 -1.15 10.61
C ALA A 375 7.80 -2.21 11.27
N LEU A 376 7.32 -2.80 12.35
CA LEU A 376 8.00 -3.83 13.14
C LEU A 376 7.11 -5.07 13.21
N ARG A 377 7.56 -6.17 12.61
CA ARG A 377 6.86 -7.45 12.66
C ARG A 377 7.08 -8.14 14.00
N VAL A 378 6.46 -7.59 15.01
CA VAL A 378 6.62 -8.00 16.40
C VAL A 378 5.24 -8.12 17.05
N ALA A 379 4.99 -9.26 17.68
CA ALA A 379 3.91 -9.38 18.63
C ALA A 379 4.43 -8.89 19.99
N VAL A 380 3.98 -7.71 20.40
CA VAL A 380 4.31 -7.16 21.71
C VAL A 380 3.62 -7.99 22.79
N ALA A 381 4.38 -8.40 23.79
CA ALA A 381 3.88 -9.10 24.97
C ALA A 381 4.65 -8.62 26.20
N GLY A 382 4.01 -8.68 27.36
CA GLY A 382 4.72 -8.51 28.64
C GLY A 382 5.83 -9.56 28.81
N ALA A 383 6.80 -9.27 29.66
CA ALA A 383 8.03 -10.08 29.84
C ALA A 383 7.75 -11.58 30.12
N ASP A 384 6.62 -11.90 30.74
CA ASP A 384 6.24 -13.27 31.16
C ASP A 384 5.01 -13.83 30.39
N ALA A 385 4.48 -13.14 29.40
CA ALA A 385 3.26 -13.55 28.75
C ALA A 385 3.46 -14.72 27.78
N GLU A 386 2.74 -15.83 28.05
CA GLU A 386 2.49 -16.85 27.04
C GLU A 386 1.50 -16.30 26.02
N ILE A 387 1.99 -15.81 24.88
CA ILE A 387 1.09 -15.42 23.78
C ILE A 387 0.45 -16.70 23.25
N LYS A 388 -0.74 -17.00 23.72
CA LYS A 388 -1.63 -17.93 23.00
C LYS A 388 -2.14 -17.19 21.79
N PRO A 389 -1.90 -17.69 20.56
CA PRO A 389 -2.50 -17.09 19.37
C PRO A 389 -4.02 -17.10 19.56
N ARG A 390 -4.57 -15.93 19.81
CA ARG A 390 -6.02 -15.79 19.83
C ARG A 390 -6.43 -15.64 18.38
N VAL A 391 -6.88 -16.73 17.80
CA VAL A 391 -7.63 -16.68 16.55
C VAL A 391 -8.77 -15.70 16.78
N MET A 392 -8.74 -14.56 16.10
CA MET A 392 -9.87 -13.64 16.08
C MET A 392 -11.08 -14.46 15.65
N ALA A 393 -12.11 -14.48 16.47
CA ALA A 393 -13.31 -15.23 16.16
C ALA A 393 -13.84 -14.79 14.80
N ARG A 394 -14.32 -15.73 13.99
CA ARG A 394 -14.79 -15.57 12.60
C ARG A 394 -15.79 -14.41 12.35
N GLY A 395 -16.17 -13.67 13.39
CA GLY A 395 -17.07 -12.52 13.31
C GLY A 395 -16.39 -11.16 13.24
N ASP A 396 -15.08 -11.08 13.48
CA ASP A 396 -14.34 -9.81 13.51
C ASP A 396 -13.50 -9.55 12.25
N ALA A 397 -13.25 -10.57 11.44
CA ALA A 397 -12.72 -10.44 10.09
C ALA A 397 -13.85 -10.70 9.09
N LEU A 398 -14.08 -9.81 8.15
CA LEU A 398 -14.95 -10.11 7.01
C LEU A 398 -14.37 -11.34 6.30
N PRO A 399 -15.17 -12.40 6.04
CA PRO A 399 -14.63 -13.61 5.47
C PRO A 399 -14.08 -13.30 4.07
N VAL A 400 -12.78 -13.42 3.92
CA VAL A 400 -12.18 -13.58 2.59
C VAL A 400 -12.78 -14.84 2.00
N SER A 401 -13.48 -14.72 0.88
CA SER A 401 -14.16 -15.83 0.24
C SER A 401 -13.20 -17.01 0.07
N GLY A 402 -13.33 -18.02 0.92
CA GLY A 402 -13.00 -19.40 0.63
C GLY A 402 -11.58 -19.89 0.80
N ALA A 403 -10.65 -19.15 1.39
CA ALA A 403 -9.37 -19.71 1.81
C ALA A 403 -9.41 -20.04 3.31
N PRO A 404 -9.05 -21.25 3.76
CA PRO A 404 -8.80 -21.49 5.17
C PRO A 404 -7.62 -20.61 5.58
N VAL A 405 -7.78 -19.82 6.64
CA VAL A 405 -6.66 -19.17 7.30
C VAL A 405 -5.83 -20.29 7.90
N ASP A 406 -4.65 -20.51 7.36
CA ASP A 406 -3.69 -21.45 7.93
C ASP A 406 -3.19 -20.85 9.25
N ASP A 407 -3.55 -21.46 10.37
CA ASP A 407 -3.16 -21.05 11.72
C ASP A 407 -1.63 -21.10 11.96
N GLY A 408 -0.86 -21.57 10.96
CA GLY A 408 0.60 -21.68 11.01
C GLY A 408 1.37 -20.41 10.60
N GLN A 409 0.72 -19.34 10.12
CA GLN A 409 1.40 -18.09 9.71
C GLN A 409 1.62 -17.10 10.86
N LEU A 410 1.46 -17.52 12.06
CA LEU A 410 1.63 -16.69 13.24
C LEU A 410 3.11 -16.45 13.56
N MET A 411 3.40 -15.18 13.66
CA MET A 411 4.34 -14.52 14.55
C MET A 411 5.74 -14.23 14.00
N GLY A 412 5.95 -12.91 13.87
CA GLY A 412 7.24 -12.30 14.04
C GLY A 412 7.83 -12.62 15.43
N CYS A 413 9.05 -12.20 15.67
CA CYS A 413 9.70 -12.29 16.98
C CYS A 413 8.81 -11.70 18.07
N ARG A 414 8.92 -12.23 19.28
CA ARG A 414 8.41 -11.57 20.48
C ARG A 414 9.42 -10.52 20.90
N GLU A 415 8.95 -9.35 21.22
CA GLU A 415 9.76 -8.31 21.84
C GLU A 415 8.93 -7.58 22.88
N SER A 416 9.52 -7.27 24.01
CA SER A 416 8.91 -6.38 24.98
C SER A 416 9.10 -4.93 24.52
N VAL A 417 8.16 -4.06 24.88
CA VAL A 417 8.33 -2.62 24.64
C VAL A 417 9.57 -2.09 25.35
N TYR A 418 9.86 -2.61 26.53
CA TYR A 418 11.08 -2.36 27.28
C TYR A 418 12.34 -2.66 26.48
N GLY A 419 12.44 -3.87 25.90
CA GLY A 419 13.57 -4.28 25.07
C GLY A 419 13.75 -3.34 23.89
N PHE A 420 12.67 -3.04 23.18
CA PHE A 420 12.68 -2.10 22.06
C PHE A 420 13.15 -0.70 22.49
N LEU A 421 12.58 -0.12 23.54
CA LEU A 421 12.95 1.22 24.01
C LEU A 421 14.44 1.30 24.43
N LYS A 422 14.99 0.24 25.01
CA LYS A 422 16.43 0.15 25.27
C LYS A 422 17.28 0.24 24.00
N THR A 423 16.87 -0.41 22.93
CA THR A 423 17.58 -0.31 21.64
C THR A 423 17.52 1.08 21.04
N GLN A 424 16.51 1.89 21.39
CA GLN A 424 16.38 3.31 21.00
C GLN A 424 17.12 4.27 21.94
N GLY A 425 18.04 3.78 22.75
CA GLY A 425 18.79 4.62 23.70
C GLY A 425 17.99 5.11 24.90
N GLY A 426 16.87 4.47 25.22
CA GLY A 426 16.01 4.82 26.35
C GLY A 426 15.18 6.09 26.13
N ILE A 427 15.00 6.53 24.88
CA ILE A 427 14.13 7.67 24.57
C ILE A 427 12.68 7.27 24.85
N ALA A 428 12.01 8.03 25.71
CA ALA A 428 10.63 7.82 26.05
C ALA A 428 9.68 8.32 24.94
N PRO A 429 8.65 7.54 24.54
CA PRO A 429 7.61 8.05 23.64
C PRO A 429 6.77 9.12 24.34
N GLY A 430 6.29 10.10 23.57
CA GLY A 430 5.33 11.10 24.08
C GLY A 430 3.88 10.67 23.91
N LEU A 431 3.61 9.75 22.99
CA LEU A 431 2.27 9.23 22.69
C LEU A 431 2.35 7.76 22.34
N VAL A 432 1.45 6.96 22.91
CA VAL A 432 1.38 5.51 22.67
C VAL A 432 -0.07 5.11 22.42
N ARG A 433 -0.32 4.40 21.33
CA ARG A 433 -1.58 3.68 21.12
C ARG A 433 -1.38 2.21 21.48
N ILE A 434 -2.35 1.63 22.17
CA ILE A 434 -2.34 0.22 22.58
C ILE A 434 -3.65 -0.43 22.11
N ASP A 435 -3.57 -1.31 21.12
CA ASP A 435 -4.67 -2.11 20.61
C ASP A 435 -4.24 -3.59 20.53
N ALA A 436 -3.96 -4.14 21.67
CA ALA A 436 -3.33 -5.46 21.80
C ALA A 436 -4.21 -6.52 22.50
N GLY A 437 -5.52 -6.43 22.32
CA GLY A 437 -6.44 -7.55 22.59
C GLY A 437 -6.49 -8.09 24.02
N GLY A 438 -6.33 -7.25 25.06
CA GLY A 438 -6.50 -7.64 26.46
C GLY A 438 -5.20 -7.74 27.26
N ILE A 439 -4.05 -7.40 26.67
CA ILE A 439 -2.75 -7.36 27.36
C ILE A 439 -2.24 -5.93 27.59
N ALA A 440 -3.11 -4.94 27.48
CA ALA A 440 -2.72 -3.53 27.66
C ALA A 440 -2.08 -3.26 29.04
N GLY A 441 -2.57 -3.90 30.09
CA GLY A 441 -1.98 -3.80 31.42
C GLY A 441 -0.55 -4.34 31.50
N GLU A 442 -0.27 -5.45 30.84
CA GLU A 442 1.08 -6.02 30.77
C GLU A 442 2.03 -5.13 29.99
N ILE A 443 1.55 -4.54 28.89
CA ILE A 443 2.32 -3.60 28.05
C ILE A 443 2.65 -2.34 28.85
N VAL A 444 1.69 -1.80 29.59
CA VAL A 444 1.91 -0.62 30.44
C VAL A 444 2.90 -0.92 31.56
N ALA A 445 2.78 -2.07 32.20
CA ALA A 445 3.72 -2.50 33.25
C ALA A 445 5.14 -2.68 32.70
N ASP A 446 5.29 -3.30 31.51
CA ASP A 446 6.57 -3.46 30.83
C ASP A 446 7.20 -2.11 30.43
N MET A 447 6.39 -1.20 29.92
CA MET A 447 6.82 0.19 29.61
C MET A 447 7.28 0.93 30.86
N ALA A 448 6.61 0.71 32.00
CA ALA A 448 6.84 1.40 33.24
C ALA A 448 8.28 1.28 33.76
N GLU A 449 8.92 0.13 33.53
CA GLU A 449 10.32 -0.10 33.88
C GLU A 449 11.28 0.80 33.11
N THR A 450 10.95 1.15 31.86
CA THR A 450 11.84 1.97 31.01
C THR A 450 11.53 3.45 31.14
N LEU A 451 10.26 3.81 31.29
CA LEU A 451 9.83 5.20 31.26
C LEU A 451 10.24 5.98 32.53
N GLY A 452 10.47 5.29 33.64
CA GLY A 452 10.81 5.97 34.90
C GLY A 452 9.77 7.03 35.26
N ALA A 453 10.15 8.31 35.18
CA ALA A 453 9.26 9.46 35.40
C ALA A 453 8.53 9.93 34.14
N ALA A 454 8.82 9.39 32.96
CA ALA A 454 8.13 9.78 31.73
C ALA A 454 6.73 9.17 31.68
N THR A 455 5.75 10.01 31.40
CA THR A 455 4.33 9.63 31.38
C THR A 455 3.72 10.02 30.03
N PRO A 456 3.83 9.15 28.99
CA PRO A 456 3.26 9.41 27.69
C PRO A 456 1.73 9.54 27.74
N ASP A 457 1.13 10.25 26.83
CA ASP A 457 -0.30 10.11 26.56
C ASP A 457 -0.59 8.71 26.03
N LEU A 458 -1.62 8.05 26.53
CA LEU A 458 -1.99 6.70 26.12
C LEU A 458 -3.37 6.70 25.48
N LEU A 459 -3.47 6.21 24.24
CA LEU A 459 -4.74 5.88 23.61
C LEU A 459 -4.93 4.35 23.67
N ILE A 460 -5.82 3.90 24.53
CA ILE A 460 -6.03 2.47 24.80
C ILE A 460 -7.33 2.04 24.14
N ALA A 461 -7.21 1.12 23.18
CA ALA A 461 -8.37 0.59 22.50
C ALA A 461 -9.09 -0.44 23.37
N ARG A 462 -10.41 -0.44 23.27
CA ARG A 462 -11.40 -1.36 23.82
C ARG A 462 -10.87 -2.51 24.69
N MET A 463 -11.04 -2.39 26.00
CA MET A 463 -10.69 -3.43 26.94
C MET A 463 -11.90 -4.28 27.30
N ARG A 464 -11.73 -5.60 27.28
CA ARG A 464 -12.78 -6.57 27.68
C ARG A 464 -12.51 -7.22 29.05
N ALA A 465 -11.27 -7.14 29.56
CA ALA A 465 -10.86 -7.73 30.84
C ALA A 465 -9.66 -6.96 31.41
N ASP A 466 -9.41 -7.13 32.70
CA ASP A 466 -8.28 -6.58 33.47
C ASP A 466 -8.20 -5.04 33.54
N CYS A 467 -9.35 -4.35 33.41
CA CYS A 467 -9.42 -2.91 33.62
C CYS A 467 -8.94 -2.49 35.02
N GLU A 468 -9.22 -3.26 36.04
CA GLU A 468 -8.88 -2.89 37.45
C GLU A 468 -7.37 -2.78 37.65
N LYS A 469 -6.59 -3.78 37.22
CA LYS A 469 -5.13 -3.74 37.36
C LYS A 469 -4.51 -2.57 36.61
N LEU A 470 -4.99 -2.33 35.39
CA LEU A 470 -4.53 -1.22 34.58
C LEU A 470 -4.92 0.13 35.18
N ASP A 471 -6.14 0.25 35.71
CA ASP A 471 -6.62 1.44 36.41
C ASP A 471 -5.69 1.77 37.59
N ASP A 472 -5.44 0.78 38.47
CA ASP A 472 -4.58 0.93 39.62
C ASP A 472 -3.14 1.34 39.23
N GLU A 473 -2.54 0.68 38.24
CA GLU A 473 -1.19 0.97 37.76
C GLU A 473 -1.06 2.40 37.22
N LEU A 474 -2.02 2.82 36.41
CA LEU A 474 -2.01 4.16 35.83
C LEU A 474 -2.31 5.25 36.87
N ARG A 475 -3.22 5.01 37.82
CA ARG A 475 -3.51 5.94 38.91
C ARG A 475 -2.31 6.17 39.80
N CYS A 476 -1.60 5.12 40.16
CA CYS A 476 -0.37 5.26 40.96
C CYS A 476 0.68 6.16 40.29
N ARG A 477 0.58 6.33 38.96
CA ARG A 477 1.43 7.21 38.15
C ARG A 477 0.83 8.58 37.86
N GLY A 478 -0.33 8.89 38.46
CA GLY A 478 -0.99 10.18 38.31
C GLY A 478 -1.80 10.38 37.04
N TYR A 479 -2.14 9.31 36.33
CA TYR A 479 -2.99 9.41 35.14
C TYR A 479 -4.45 9.74 35.49
N ARG A 480 -5.06 10.55 34.62
CA ARG A 480 -6.49 10.80 34.53
C ARG A 480 -7.04 10.08 33.32
N PHE A 481 -8.33 9.76 33.35
CA PHE A 481 -8.98 8.98 32.31
C PHE A 481 -10.10 9.74 31.62
N TYR A 482 -10.17 9.55 30.33
CA TYR A 482 -11.21 10.10 29.46
C TYR A 482 -11.77 8.96 28.60
N ALA A 483 -13.07 8.74 28.67
CA ALA A 483 -13.77 7.85 27.77
C ALA A 483 -14.05 8.56 26.43
N ILE A 484 -13.75 7.89 25.34
CA ILE A 484 -13.97 8.38 23.98
C ILE A 484 -15.22 7.70 23.43
N ASP A 485 -16.29 8.45 23.31
CA ASP A 485 -17.56 7.99 22.77
C ASP A 485 -17.57 8.19 21.26
N GLU A 486 -17.42 7.10 20.51
CA GLU A 486 -17.39 7.14 19.04
C GLU A 486 -18.76 7.46 18.42
N GLU A 487 -19.86 7.04 19.06
CA GLU A 487 -21.22 7.29 18.58
C GLU A 487 -21.66 8.74 18.86
N GLY A 488 -21.43 9.20 20.08
CA GLY A 488 -21.74 10.57 20.48
C GLY A 488 -20.73 11.61 19.99
N GLY A 489 -19.57 11.17 19.48
CA GLY A 489 -18.52 12.03 18.93
C GLY A 489 -17.88 12.93 19.98
N ASN A 490 -17.80 12.51 21.24
CA ASN A 490 -17.30 13.31 22.36
C ASN A 490 -16.31 12.57 23.24
N VAL A 491 -15.66 13.31 24.15
CA VAL A 491 -14.70 12.78 25.13
C VAL A 491 -15.11 13.27 26.52
N VAL A 492 -15.27 12.33 27.44
CA VAL A 492 -15.80 12.59 28.78
C VAL A 492 -14.80 12.12 29.83
N ALA A 493 -14.51 12.99 30.82
CA ALA A 493 -13.70 12.62 31.95
C ALA A 493 -14.42 11.55 32.79
N VAL A 494 -13.70 10.49 33.18
CA VAL A 494 -14.23 9.39 33.95
C VAL A 494 -13.38 9.13 35.18
N GLY A 495 -14.02 8.62 36.22
CA GLY A 495 -13.36 8.37 37.47
C GLY A 495 -12.48 7.10 37.44
N ARG A 496 -12.72 6.16 36.56
CA ARG A 496 -11.99 4.88 36.42
C ARG A 496 -12.17 4.27 35.05
N LEU A 497 -11.26 3.34 34.71
CA LEU A 497 -11.41 2.52 33.52
C LEU A 497 -12.47 1.43 33.78
N GLU A 498 -13.47 1.35 32.93
CA GLU A 498 -14.51 0.32 33.03
C GLU A 498 -14.59 -0.49 31.72
N PRO A 499 -14.89 -1.79 31.82
CA PRO A 499 -15.16 -2.56 30.61
C PRO A 499 -16.29 -1.93 29.80
N ALA A 500 -16.13 -1.86 28.48
CA ALA A 500 -17.18 -1.34 27.61
C ALA A 500 -18.48 -2.13 27.78
N ALA A 501 -19.53 -1.47 28.27
CA ALA A 501 -20.86 -2.04 28.37
C ALA A 501 -21.53 -2.00 26.98
N GLY A 502 -22.04 -3.13 26.50
CA GLY A 502 -22.77 -3.21 25.23
C GLY A 502 -21.88 -3.35 23.98
N ASN A 503 -22.42 -3.01 22.83
CA ASN A 503 -21.76 -3.11 21.52
C ASN A 503 -21.00 -1.82 21.14
N GLY A 504 -21.06 -0.76 21.92
CA GLY A 504 -20.39 0.52 21.66
C GLY A 504 -18.86 0.39 21.67
N TYR A 505 -18.19 1.07 20.77
CA TYR A 505 -16.74 1.22 20.77
C TYR A 505 -16.38 2.35 21.73
N VAL A 506 -15.74 2.00 22.85
CA VAL A 506 -15.17 2.99 23.75
C VAL A 506 -13.67 2.78 23.77
N ASN A 507 -12.93 3.80 23.33
CA ASN A 507 -11.50 3.91 23.55
C ASN A 507 -11.25 4.82 24.75
N TRP A 508 -10.05 4.72 25.33
CA TRP A 508 -9.67 5.48 26.52
C TRP A 508 -8.47 6.34 26.20
N TRP A 509 -8.54 7.59 26.60
CA TRP A 509 -7.36 8.42 26.69
C TRP A 509 -6.94 8.54 28.15
N ALA A 510 -5.73 8.08 28.46
CA ALA A 510 -5.12 8.24 29.78
C ALA A 510 -3.96 9.24 29.67
N THR A 511 -3.94 10.24 30.57
CA THR A 511 -2.98 11.33 30.54
C THR A 511 -2.63 11.83 31.92
N THR A 512 -1.40 12.32 32.10
CA THR A 512 -0.96 13.03 33.31
C THR A 512 -1.06 14.56 33.16
N ARG A 513 -1.54 15.05 32.03
CA ARG A 513 -1.73 16.47 31.78
C ARG A 513 -2.72 17.07 32.77
N SER A 514 -2.62 18.39 33.00
CA SER A 514 -3.61 19.10 33.81
C SER A 514 -5.00 19.03 33.18
N GLU A 515 -6.05 19.26 33.97
CA GLU A 515 -7.43 19.31 33.46
C GLU A 515 -7.61 20.40 32.42
N ASP A 516 -6.95 21.56 32.62
CA ASP A 516 -7.00 22.70 31.68
C ASP A 516 -6.31 22.33 30.34
N ASP A 517 -5.19 21.58 30.38
CA ASP A 517 -4.51 21.12 29.17
C ASP A 517 -5.36 20.09 28.43
N ALA A 518 -5.93 19.14 29.16
CA ALA A 518 -6.82 18.14 28.61
C ALA A 518 -8.06 18.80 27.95
N ALA A 519 -8.67 19.78 28.62
CA ALA A 519 -9.80 20.52 28.09
C ALA A 519 -9.42 21.28 26.80
N ARG A 520 -8.22 21.87 26.73
CA ARG A 520 -7.71 22.53 25.52
C ARG A 520 -7.53 21.56 24.35
N ILE A 521 -6.98 20.38 24.61
CA ILE A 521 -6.80 19.33 23.62
C ILE A 521 -8.15 18.83 23.10
N ILE A 522 -9.10 18.58 24.00
CA ILE A 522 -10.47 18.19 23.64
C ILE A 522 -11.12 19.28 22.79
N ALA A 523 -11.02 20.54 23.21
CA ALA A 523 -11.56 21.67 22.44
C ALA A 523 -10.92 21.76 21.05
N ALA A 524 -9.62 21.57 20.92
CA ALA A 524 -8.92 21.57 19.64
C ALA A 524 -9.37 20.42 18.73
N ALA A 525 -9.67 19.26 19.30
CA ALA A 525 -10.11 18.09 18.55
C ALA A 525 -11.59 18.19 18.08
N TYR A 526 -12.46 18.84 18.88
CA TYR A 526 -13.91 18.78 18.66
C TYR A 526 -14.61 20.13 18.46
N CYS A 527 -14.05 21.24 18.94
CA CYS A 527 -14.69 22.56 18.88
C CYS A 527 -14.28 23.44 17.70
N ASN A 528 -13.53 22.93 16.72
CA ASN A 528 -13.16 23.65 15.50
C ASN A 528 -13.78 23.00 14.25
N PRO A 529 -15.12 22.99 14.09
CA PRO A 529 -15.79 22.39 12.92
C PRO A 529 -15.63 23.21 11.64
N GLY A 530 -14.92 24.35 11.69
CA GLY A 530 -14.86 25.34 10.60
C GLY A 530 -13.96 24.99 9.42
N ARG A 531 -13.41 23.76 9.29
CA ARG A 531 -12.58 23.35 8.15
C ARG A 531 -12.94 22.00 7.51
N VAL A 532 -14.04 21.41 7.85
CA VAL A 532 -14.48 20.11 7.27
C VAL A 532 -15.74 20.23 6.39
N ALA A 533 -16.20 21.43 6.09
CA ALA A 533 -17.31 21.64 5.15
C ALA A 533 -16.81 22.36 3.90
N GLY A 534 -16.21 21.62 3.01
CA GLY A 534 -15.93 21.98 1.62
C GLY A 534 -16.12 20.74 0.79
N ARG A 535 -17.29 20.64 0.16
CA ARG A 535 -17.86 19.57 -0.69
C ARG A 535 -16.90 19.06 -1.75
#